data_2d4620df4632d1dedcda7078d38839e3
#
_entry.id   2d4620df4632d1dedcda7078d38839e3
#
_cell.length_a   1.000
_cell.length_b   1.000
_cell.length_c   1.000
_cell.angle_alpha   90.00
_cell.angle_beta   90.00
_cell.angle_gamma   90.00
#
_symmetry.space_group_name_H-M   'P 1'
#
loop_
_entity.id
_entity.type
_entity.pdbx_description
1 polymer ?
#
loop_
_entity_poly.entity_id
_entity_poly.type
_entity_poly.pdbx_seq_one_letter_code
_entity_poly.pdbx_strand_id
1 'polypeptide(L)'
;MKVIEKYKNEIENATKEGRKIIACMCNNEVKSLNYEANEIDKIELLDTSSKDGHRIYIRGILYIMAKALNEVYPEALLSVNYQLSSAMFCKIDNMEITDEMIAKVKARMQEIIDQNLEIRKVVMTKEEAEEFYSNEKTLRGIVQIDNTQKEGVSLYYCEDYFNYFFGVMPVTTAYTDVFDVIKYGDGFLVRYPSAEKPNELTNYKSNKKLLSTLEEYEDIHRVLQIDTLYKLNKEIKEGRTSNVILLSEALHEKKMANIADDIAKRKNVKMVLIAGPSSSGKTTFAKRLGVELRLN
;
A
#
# COMPACT_ATOMS: atom_id res chain seq x y z
N MET A 1 3.02 30.98 10.07
CA MET A 1 2.81 30.19 11.31
C MET A 1 2.31 28.82 10.93
N LYS A 2 2.84 27.76 11.52
CA LYS A 2 2.40 26.38 11.22
C LYS A 2 0.93 26.16 11.59
N VAL A 3 0.23 25.35 10.80
CA VAL A 3 -1.20 25.02 11.06
C VAL A 3 -1.39 24.41 12.45
N ILE A 4 -0.49 23.51 12.88
CA ILE A 4 -0.56 22.90 14.21
C ILE A 4 -0.49 23.93 15.35
N GLU A 5 0.22 25.01 15.16
CA GLU A 5 0.34 26.10 16.14
C GLU A 5 -0.88 27.04 16.08
N LYS A 6 -1.30 27.40 14.85
CA LYS A 6 -2.43 28.31 14.60
C LYS A 6 -3.75 27.74 15.11
N TYR A 7 -3.98 26.44 14.96
CA TYR A 7 -5.23 25.73 15.33
C TYR A 7 -5.05 24.83 16.55
N LYS A 8 -4.11 25.15 17.43
CA LYS A 8 -3.78 24.32 18.60
C LYS A 8 -5.00 24.00 19.45
N ASN A 9 -5.82 25.02 19.77
CA ASN A 9 -7.00 24.86 20.63
C ASN A 9 -8.06 23.95 19.99
N GLU A 10 -8.29 24.09 18.69
CA GLU A 10 -9.23 23.25 17.93
C GLU A 10 -8.76 21.81 17.86
N ILE A 11 -7.46 21.58 17.68
CA ILE A 11 -6.84 20.25 17.67
C ILE A 11 -6.96 19.61 19.06
N GLU A 12 -6.65 20.34 20.14
CA GLU A 12 -6.79 19.85 21.50
C GLU A 12 -8.25 19.53 21.86
N ASN A 13 -9.20 20.35 21.44
CA ASN A 13 -10.62 20.10 21.66
C ASN A 13 -11.11 18.87 20.88
N ALA A 14 -10.71 18.73 19.62
CA ALA A 14 -11.00 17.54 18.82
C ALA A 14 -10.44 16.27 19.48
N THR A 15 -9.24 16.33 20.04
CA THR A 15 -8.62 15.20 20.77
C THR A 15 -9.44 14.83 22.02
N LYS A 16 -9.93 15.81 22.78
CA LYS A 16 -10.82 15.55 23.95
C LYS A 16 -12.15 14.90 23.54
N GLU A 17 -12.62 15.16 22.32
CA GLU A 17 -13.81 14.55 21.72
C GLU A 17 -13.52 13.17 21.09
N GLY A 18 -12.30 12.68 21.19
CA GLY A 18 -11.87 11.39 20.58
C GLY A 18 -11.62 11.48 19.08
N ARG A 19 -11.54 12.69 18.51
CA ARG A 19 -11.18 12.92 17.11
C ARG A 19 -9.69 13.21 16.97
N LYS A 20 -9.02 12.55 16.08
CA LYS A 20 -7.58 12.69 15.85
C LYS A 20 -7.34 13.51 14.58
N ILE A 21 -7.04 14.78 14.73
CA ILE A 21 -6.68 15.66 13.61
C ILE A 21 -5.27 15.31 13.13
N ILE A 22 -5.13 14.91 11.88
CA ILE A 22 -3.87 14.36 11.33
C ILE A 22 -3.27 15.22 10.20
N ALA A 23 -4.08 16.04 9.55
CA ALA A 23 -3.68 16.90 8.44
C ALA A 23 -4.65 18.10 8.31
N CYS A 24 -4.46 18.91 7.28
CA CYS A 24 -5.42 19.92 6.88
C CYS A 24 -5.62 19.94 5.36
N MET A 25 -6.78 20.43 4.94
CA MET A 25 -7.06 20.89 3.57
C MET A 25 -6.75 22.38 3.50
N CYS A 26 -5.84 22.77 2.63
CA CYS A 26 -5.50 24.15 2.38
C CYS A 26 -5.77 24.45 0.90
N ASN A 27 -6.73 25.34 0.62
CA ASN A 27 -7.08 25.73 -0.76
C ASN A 27 -7.31 24.52 -1.70
N ASN A 28 -8.04 23.50 -1.24
CA ASN A 28 -8.30 22.22 -1.92
C ASN A 28 -7.08 21.29 -2.09
N GLU A 29 -5.98 21.55 -1.40
CA GLU A 29 -4.83 20.65 -1.35
C GLU A 29 -4.60 20.12 0.06
N VAL A 30 -4.36 18.82 0.18
CA VAL A 30 -4.01 18.19 1.47
C VAL A 30 -2.59 18.59 1.87
N LYS A 31 -2.46 19.18 3.05
CA LYS A 31 -1.19 19.63 3.64
C LYS A 31 -0.97 18.99 5.01
N SER A 32 0.31 18.88 5.39
CA SER A 32 0.70 18.50 6.75
C SER A 32 0.28 19.56 7.77
N LEU A 33 0.09 19.18 9.01
CA LEU A 33 -0.10 20.13 10.12
C LEU A 33 1.13 21.04 10.35
N ASN A 34 2.31 20.65 9.83
CA ASN A 34 3.51 21.50 9.83
C ASN A 34 3.56 22.50 8.67
N TYR A 35 2.53 22.53 7.80
CA TYR A 35 2.44 23.52 6.73
C TYR A 35 2.35 24.95 7.28
N GLU A 36 3.12 25.87 6.72
CA GLU A 36 3.09 27.29 7.05
C GLU A 36 1.98 27.96 6.27
N ALA A 37 0.86 28.22 6.95
CA ALA A 37 -0.30 28.84 6.35
C ALA A 37 -0.18 30.36 6.34
N ASN A 38 -0.62 30.97 5.23
CA ASN A 38 -0.80 32.41 5.09
C ASN A 38 -2.15 32.85 5.68
N GLU A 39 -2.34 34.17 5.86
CA GLU A 39 -3.60 34.71 6.40
C GLU A 39 -4.81 34.50 5.49
N ILE A 40 -4.59 34.46 4.17
CA ILE A 40 -5.61 34.31 3.14
C ILE A 40 -5.99 32.84 2.87
N ASP A 41 -5.24 31.87 3.42
CA ASP A 41 -5.46 30.45 3.16
C ASP A 41 -6.75 29.97 3.85
N LYS A 42 -7.59 29.25 3.11
CA LYS A 42 -8.73 28.53 3.65
C LYS A 42 -8.27 27.20 4.19
N ILE A 43 -8.30 27.04 5.51
CA ILE A 43 -7.86 25.83 6.19
C ILE A 43 -9.07 25.09 6.75
N GLU A 44 -9.17 23.80 6.45
CA GLU A 44 -10.08 22.84 7.06
C GLU A 44 -9.25 21.72 7.70
N LEU A 45 -9.48 21.44 8.98
CA LEU A 45 -8.77 20.37 9.70
C LEU A 45 -9.33 19.01 9.29
N LEU A 46 -8.46 18.07 9.01
CA LEU A 46 -8.80 16.72 8.60
C LEU A 46 -8.48 15.73 9.72
N ASP A 47 -9.49 15.02 10.18
CA ASP A 47 -9.33 13.91 11.13
C ASP A 47 -9.21 12.55 10.43
N THR A 48 -8.94 11.52 11.21
CA THR A 48 -8.75 10.15 10.73
C THR A 48 -10.04 9.48 10.21
N SER A 49 -11.22 10.08 10.40
CA SER A 49 -12.49 9.61 9.83
C SER A 49 -12.69 10.12 8.40
N SER A 50 -12.02 11.21 8.02
CA SER A 50 -12.04 11.72 6.66
C SER A 50 -11.27 10.80 5.70
N LYS A 51 -11.65 10.78 4.42
CA LYS A 51 -11.00 9.94 3.40
C LYS A 51 -9.49 10.18 3.31
N ASP A 52 -9.06 11.43 3.34
CA ASP A 52 -7.65 11.78 3.20
C ASP A 52 -6.89 11.61 4.52
N GLY A 53 -7.50 11.95 5.66
CA GLY A 53 -6.92 11.67 6.98
C GLY A 53 -6.71 10.17 7.23
N HIS A 54 -7.67 9.33 6.83
CA HIS A 54 -7.52 7.88 6.91
C HIS A 54 -6.37 7.36 6.05
N ARG A 55 -6.20 7.89 4.84
CA ARG A 55 -5.06 7.54 3.96
C ARG A 55 -3.72 7.95 4.57
N ILE A 56 -3.68 9.11 5.25
CA ILE A 56 -2.48 9.58 5.95
C ILE A 56 -2.17 8.67 7.13
N TYR A 57 -3.18 8.24 7.88
CA TYR A 57 -3.02 7.26 8.95
C TYR A 57 -2.40 5.95 8.44
N ILE A 58 -2.94 5.39 7.36
CA ILE A 58 -2.41 4.15 6.75
C ILE A 58 -0.95 4.33 6.31
N ARG A 59 -0.60 5.46 5.68
CA ARG A 59 0.80 5.73 5.32
C ARG A 59 1.70 5.79 6.54
N GLY A 60 1.26 6.45 7.61
CA GLY A 60 2.00 6.55 8.86
C GLY A 60 2.28 5.19 9.48
N ILE A 61 1.27 4.32 9.58
CA ILE A 61 1.47 2.99 10.16
C ILE A 61 2.37 2.09 9.31
N LEU A 62 2.26 2.19 7.97
CA LEU A 62 3.15 1.45 7.07
C LEU A 62 4.60 1.97 7.12
N TYR A 63 4.78 3.28 7.30
CA TYR A 63 6.10 3.86 7.49
C TYR A 63 6.75 3.36 8.79
N ILE A 64 6.00 3.37 9.90
CA ILE A 64 6.47 2.87 11.20
C ILE A 64 6.77 1.37 11.14
N MET A 65 5.93 0.60 10.47
CA MET A 65 6.16 -0.83 10.25
C MET A 65 7.47 -1.05 9.46
N ALA A 66 7.70 -0.29 8.40
CA ALA A 66 8.92 -0.39 7.61
C ALA A 66 10.17 0.03 8.43
N LYS A 67 10.08 1.10 9.26
CA LYS A 67 11.14 1.49 10.19
C LYS A 67 11.43 0.39 11.21
N ALA A 68 10.40 -0.12 11.88
CA ALA A 68 10.55 -1.19 12.87
C ALA A 68 11.16 -2.46 12.28
N LEU A 69 10.72 -2.86 11.08
CA LEU A 69 11.28 -4.01 10.37
C LEU A 69 12.76 -3.77 10.02
N ASN A 70 13.11 -2.60 9.51
CA ASN A 70 14.49 -2.26 9.18
C ASN A 70 15.42 -2.26 10.41
N GLU A 71 14.94 -1.82 11.56
CA GLU A 71 15.72 -1.82 12.81
C GLU A 71 15.93 -3.22 13.39
N VAL A 72 14.90 -4.08 13.31
CA VAL A 72 14.96 -5.45 13.88
C VAL A 72 15.59 -6.44 12.90
N TYR A 73 15.33 -6.26 11.61
CA TYR A 73 15.81 -7.13 10.52
C TYR A 73 16.28 -6.28 9.32
N PRO A 74 17.47 -5.66 9.40
CA PRO A 74 17.97 -4.71 8.38
C PRO A 74 18.07 -5.28 6.97
N GLU A 75 18.25 -6.59 6.84
CA GLU A 75 18.35 -7.29 5.55
C GLU A 75 16.99 -7.66 4.94
N ALA A 76 15.88 -7.46 5.67
CA ALA A 76 14.56 -7.85 5.20
C ALA A 76 14.12 -7.07 3.96
N LEU A 77 13.71 -7.77 2.92
CA LEU A 77 13.16 -7.18 1.70
C LEU A 77 11.63 -7.09 1.77
N LEU A 78 11.14 -6.00 2.36
CA LEU A 78 9.71 -5.75 2.54
C LEU A 78 9.00 -5.47 1.21
N SER A 79 7.88 -6.14 0.99
CA SER A 79 6.89 -5.83 -0.02
C SER A 79 5.55 -5.48 0.62
N VAL A 80 4.97 -4.35 0.24
CA VAL A 80 3.61 -3.96 0.61
C VAL A 80 2.73 -4.19 -0.61
N ASN A 81 1.88 -5.21 -0.58
CA ASN A 81 1.22 -5.73 -1.78
C ASN A 81 -0.16 -5.10 -2.00
N TYR A 82 -1.16 -5.48 -1.22
CA TYR A 82 -2.55 -5.07 -1.46
C TYR A 82 -3.35 -4.93 -0.15
N GLN A 83 -4.45 -4.22 -0.26
CA GLN A 83 -5.36 -4.02 0.86
C GLN A 83 -6.37 -5.17 0.95
N LEU A 84 -6.51 -5.73 2.14
CA LEU A 84 -7.52 -6.72 2.50
C LEU A 84 -8.40 -6.17 3.63
N SER A 85 -9.58 -5.66 3.28
CA SER A 85 -10.46 -4.96 4.23
C SER A 85 -9.73 -3.80 4.93
N SER A 86 -9.72 -3.76 6.27
CA SER A 86 -8.98 -2.77 7.06
C SER A 86 -7.59 -3.30 7.46
N ALA A 87 -6.87 -3.85 6.49
CA ALA A 87 -5.50 -4.32 6.66
C ALA A 87 -4.72 -4.20 5.35
N MET A 88 -3.40 -4.05 5.46
CA MET A 88 -2.49 -4.15 4.33
C MET A 88 -1.75 -5.47 4.40
N PHE A 89 -1.77 -6.25 3.31
CA PHE A 89 -1.00 -7.48 3.20
C PHE A 89 0.42 -7.15 2.77
N CYS A 90 1.38 -7.70 3.51
CA CYS A 90 2.81 -7.48 3.32
C CYS A 90 3.54 -8.82 3.27
N LYS A 91 4.65 -8.87 2.54
CA LYS A 91 5.58 -10.01 2.45
C LYS A 91 7.01 -9.56 2.72
N ILE A 92 7.84 -10.52 3.09
CA ILE A 92 9.29 -10.38 3.11
C ILE A 92 9.85 -11.39 2.12
N ASP A 93 10.43 -10.89 1.02
CA ASP A 93 10.72 -11.74 -0.14
C ASP A 93 11.94 -12.66 0.07
N ASN A 94 12.80 -12.36 1.02
CA ASN A 94 14.07 -13.08 1.24
C ASN A 94 14.16 -13.81 2.59
N MET A 95 13.08 -13.84 3.37
CA MET A 95 13.07 -14.47 4.70
C MET A 95 11.72 -15.15 4.94
N GLU A 96 11.75 -16.26 5.68
CA GLU A 96 10.52 -16.88 6.18
C GLU A 96 9.93 -16.09 7.34
N ILE A 97 8.64 -15.83 7.28
CA ILE A 97 7.92 -15.05 8.30
C ILE A 97 7.46 -16.00 9.41
N THR A 98 7.95 -15.77 10.63
CA THR A 98 7.57 -16.51 11.84
C THR A 98 6.70 -15.67 12.77
N ASP A 99 5.94 -16.31 13.65
CA ASP A 99 5.16 -15.60 14.67
C ASP A 99 6.06 -14.79 15.63
N GLU A 100 7.26 -15.30 15.93
CA GLU A 100 8.26 -14.59 16.73
C GLU A 100 8.73 -13.31 16.05
N MET A 101 9.00 -13.36 14.75
CA MET A 101 9.37 -12.21 13.95
C MET A 101 8.27 -11.13 14.00
N ILE A 102 7.03 -11.54 13.78
CA ILE A 102 5.88 -10.63 13.83
C ILE A 102 5.71 -10.01 15.21
N ALA A 103 5.88 -10.78 16.28
CA ALA A 103 5.81 -10.27 17.64
C ALA A 103 6.90 -9.23 17.92
N LYS A 104 8.13 -9.45 17.47
CA LYS A 104 9.25 -8.50 17.63
C LYS A 104 9.01 -7.20 16.85
N VAL A 105 8.58 -7.31 15.59
CA VAL A 105 8.26 -6.14 14.76
C VAL A 105 7.12 -5.33 15.38
N LYS A 106 6.04 -6.00 15.80
CA LYS A 106 4.91 -5.35 16.47
C LYS A 106 5.32 -4.63 17.76
N ALA A 107 6.14 -5.26 18.60
CA ALA A 107 6.66 -4.65 19.82
C ALA A 107 7.49 -3.40 19.49
N ARG A 108 8.38 -3.48 18.49
CA ARG A 108 9.19 -2.34 18.07
C ARG A 108 8.36 -1.19 17.49
N MET A 109 7.31 -1.51 16.72
CA MET A 109 6.34 -0.50 16.24
C MET A 109 5.70 0.25 17.42
N GLN A 110 5.27 -0.47 18.46
CA GLN A 110 4.68 0.16 19.65
C GLN A 110 5.67 1.09 20.35
N GLU A 111 6.93 0.65 20.54
CA GLU A 111 7.98 1.49 21.13
C GLU A 111 8.19 2.78 20.33
N ILE A 112 8.25 2.70 19.00
CA ILE A 112 8.40 3.87 18.11
C ILE A 112 7.21 4.84 18.26
N ILE A 113 6.00 4.30 18.37
CA ILE A 113 4.78 5.10 18.56
C ILE A 113 4.78 5.80 19.92
N ASP A 114 5.15 5.07 20.99
CA ASP A 114 5.17 5.58 22.36
C ASP A 114 6.24 6.69 22.55
N GLN A 115 7.30 6.64 21.77
CA GLN A 115 8.35 7.68 21.75
C GLN A 115 7.89 9.00 21.12
N ASN A 116 6.77 9.00 20.38
CA ASN A 116 6.21 10.19 19.72
C ASN A 116 7.23 10.96 18.86
N LEU A 117 7.96 10.24 18.02
CA LEU A 117 9.05 10.78 17.19
C LEU A 117 8.52 11.64 16.05
N GLU A 118 9.23 12.72 15.72
CA GLU A 118 8.89 13.56 14.58
C GLU A 118 9.10 12.83 13.25
N ILE A 119 8.15 12.98 12.31
CA ILE A 119 8.25 12.53 10.92
C ILE A 119 8.45 13.76 10.04
N ARG A 120 9.68 14.01 9.61
CA ARG A 120 10.07 15.19 8.86
C ARG A 120 10.18 14.90 7.37
N LYS A 121 9.55 15.73 6.54
CA LYS A 121 9.71 15.70 5.08
C LYS A 121 10.93 16.51 4.65
N VAL A 122 11.77 15.91 3.80
CA VAL A 122 12.87 16.59 3.11
C VAL A 122 12.66 16.40 1.61
N VAL A 123 12.81 17.48 0.85
CA VAL A 123 12.79 17.44 -0.62
C VAL A 123 14.23 17.66 -1.08
N MET A 124 14.73 16.76 -1.90
CA MET A 124 16.10 16.79 -2.42
C MET A 124 16.12 16.53 -3.92
N THR A 125 17.24 16.75 -4.57
CA THR A 125 17.41 16.37 -5.96
C THR A 125 17.42 14.86 -6.14
N LYS A 126 17.28 14.41 -7.38
CA LYS A 126 17.34 12.97 -7.68
C LYS A 126 18.72 12.42 -7.34
N GLU A 127 19.77 13.15 -7.69
CA GLU A 127 21.17 12.79 -7.46
C GLU A 127 21.49 12.66 -5.95
N GLU A 128 21.04 13.62 -5.14
CA GLU A 128 21.16 13.55 -3.68
C GLU A 128 20.45 12.32 -3.10
N ALA A 129 19.23 12.03 -3.58
CA ALA A 129 18.47 10.88 -3.12
C ALA A 129 19.13 9.55 -3.54
N GLU A 130 19.70 9.46 -4.75
CA GLU A 130 20.46 8.30 -5.22
C GLU A 130 21.70 8.06 -4.36
N GLU A 131 22.42 9.11 -3.97
CA GLU A 131 23.58 9.01 -3.08
C GLU A 131 23.18 8.45 -1.71
N PHE A 132 22.08 8.94 -1.12
CA PHE A 132 21.56 8.42 0.14
C PHE A 132 21.24 6.92 0.06
N TYR A 133 20.49 6.50 -0.97
CA TYR A 133 20.09 5.10 -1.12
C TYR A 133 21.24 4.17 -1.56
N SER A 134 22.29 4.68 -2.19
CA SER A 134 23.45 3.87 -2.58
C SER A 134 24.21 3.31 -1.37
N ASN A 135 24.08 3.96 -0.22
CA ASN A 135 24.67 3.53 1.05
C ASN A 135 23.80 2.53 1.82
N GLU A 136 22.56 2.29 1.36
CA GLU A 136 21.63 1.34 1.97
C GLU A 136 21.95 -0.10 1.55
N LYS A 137 21.69 -1.06 2.44
CA LYS A 137 21.89 -2.49 2.14
C LYS A 137 20.93 -3.02 1.06
N THR A 138 19.78 -2.35 0.89
CA THR A 138 18.77 -2.72 -0.11
C THR A 138 18.64 -1.61 -1.15
N LEU A 139 18.84 -1.94 -2.42
CA LEU A 139 18.74 -0.99 -3.53
C LEU A 139 17.31 -0.65 -3.97
N ARG A 140 16.29 -1.02 -3.20
CA ARG A 140 14.87 -0.79 -3.57
C ARG A 140 14.51 0.67 -3.72
N GLY A 141 15.04 1.53 -2.88
CA GLY A 141 14.81 2.97 -2.96
C GLY A 141 15.34 3.59 -4.24
N ILE A 142 16.55 3.23 -4.66
CA ILE A 142 17.17 3.68 -5.92
C ILE A 142 16.28 3.34 -7.10
N VAL A 143 15.78 2.12 -7.15
CA VAL A 143 14.89 1.63 -8.21
C VAL A 143 13.62 2.47 -8.34
N GLN A 144 13.05 2.95 -7.23
CA GLN A 144 11.88 3.83 -7.25
C GLN A 144 12.23 5.24 -7.73
N ILE A 145 13.39 5.76 -7.31
CA ILE A 145 13.88 7.09 -7.68
C ILE A 145 14.19 7.16 -9.17
N ASP A 146 14.84 6.15 -9.72
CA ASP A 146 15.17 6.04 -11.15
C ASP A 146 13.94 6.23 -12.08
N ASN A 147 12.76 5.83 -11.61
CA ASN A 147 11.52 5.93 -12.38
C ASN A 147 10.73 7.21 -12.10
N THR A 148 11.15 8.05 -11.17
CA THR A 148 10.47 9.33 -10.96
C THR A 148 10.85 10.33 -12.05
N GLN A 149 9.83 10.98 -12.63
CA GLN A 149 10.03 12.07 -13.59
C GLN A 149 10.02 13.46 -12.92
N LYS A 150 9.87 13.50 -11.59
CA LYS A 150 9.84 14.75 -10.83
C LYS A 150 11.26 15.23 -10.57
N GLU A 151 11.45 16.54 -10.67
CA GLU A 151 12.73 17.20 -10.35
C GLU A 151 13.11 17.06 -8.86
N GLY A 152 12.12 16.88 -7.96
CA GLY A 152 12.34 16.72 -6.52
C GLY A 152 11.83 15.38 -5.99
N VAL A 153 12.66 14.72 -5.21
CA VAL A 153 12.35 13.49 -4.47
C VAL A 153 11.99 13.84 -3.04
N SER A 154 10.82 13.39 -2.58
CA SER A 154 10.38 13.60 -1.20
C SER A 154 10.73 12.41 -0.35
N LEU A 155 11.66 12.56 0.58
CA LEU A 155 11.99 11.58 1.61
C LEU A 155 11.40 11.99 2.95
N TYR A 156 10.94 11.02 3.71
CA TYR A 156 10.48 11.20 5.08
C TYR A 156 11.48 10.60 6.05
N TYR A 157 11.90 11.38 7.03
CA TYR A 157 12.87 11.03 8.06
C TYR A 157 12.18 10.88 9.41
N CYS A 158 12.58 9.84 10.14
CA CYS A 158 12.25 9.65 11.53
C CYS A 158 13.52 9.13 12.21
N GLU A 159 14.22 10.00 12.98
CA GLU A 159 15.60 9.76 13.45
C GLU A 159 16.53 9.43 12.28
N ASP A 160 17.25 8.31 12.34
CA ASP A 160 18.20 7.85 11.30
C ASP A 160 17.51 7.08 10.16
N TYR A 161 16.22 6.72 10.32
CA TYR A 161 15.48 6.03 9.28
C TYR A 161 14.85 7.01 8.30
N PHE A 162 15.03 6.75 7.02
CA PHE A 162 14.36 7.49 5.95
C PHE A 162 13.73 6.56 4.91
N ASN A 163 12.68 7.05 4.27
CA ASN A 163 12.05 6.32 3.17
C ASN A 163 11.31 7.27 2.23
N TYR A 164 11.13 6.81 0.99
CA TYR A 164 10.36 7.50 -0.03
C TYR A 164 8.88 7.16 0.08
N PHE A 165 8.05 8.19 0.24
CA PHE A 165 6.60 8.03 0.28
C PHE A 165 5.89 9.12 -0.52
N PHE A 166 4.80 8.74 -1.17
CA PHE A 166 3.92 9.69 -1.83
C PHE A 166 2.90 10.29 -0.86
N GLY A 167 2.68 11.60 -1.01
CA GLY A 167 1.65 12.32 -0.28
C GLY A 167 2.08 12.76 1.11
N VAL A 168 1.10 13.19 1.90
CA VAL A 168 1.30 13.74 3.24
C VAL A 168 1.41 12.60 4.25
N MET A 169 2.28 12.78 5.26
CA MET A 169 2.48 11.87 6.39
C MET A 169 2.01 12.54 7.69
N PRO A 170 1.71 11.77 8.75
CA PRO A 170 1.51 12.32 10.09
C PRO A 170 2.76 13.10 10.52
N VAL A 171 2.60 14.10 11.37
CA VAL A 171 3.74 14.90 11.86
C VAL A 171 4.57 14.17 12.90
N THR A 172 3.99 13.20 13.61
CA THR A 172 4.72 12.33 14.55
C THR A 172 4.18 10.90 14.51
N THR A 173 4.95 9.98 15.09
CA THR A 173 4.60 8.55 15.15
C THR A 173 3.40 8.25 16.05
N ALA A 174 3.12 9.07 17.06
CA ALA A 174 2.01 8.88 18.00
C ALA A 174 0.61 8.96 17.36
N TYR A 175 0.50 9.49 16.15
CA TYR A 175 -0.79 9.56 15.45
C TYR A 175 -1.36 8.20 15.06
N THR A 176 -0.54 7.14 15.02
CA THR A 176 -0.90 5.81 14.51
C THR A 176 -0.93 4.74 15.61
N ASP A 177 -1.52 5.09 16.75
CA ASP A 177 -1.52 4.32 18.01
C ASP A 177 -2.44 3.08 18.02
N VAL A 178 -3.39 2.97 17.10
CA VAL A 178 -4.33 1.85 17.01
C VAL A 178 -3.97 0.96 15.83
N PHE A 179 -3.29 -0.13 16.08
CA PHE A 179 -2.87 -1.07 15.04
C PHE A 179 -2.74 -2.50 15.57
N ASP A 180 -2.58 -3.45 14.65
CA ASP A 180 -2.18 -4.81 14.96
C ASP A 180 -1.36 -5.38 13.82
N VAL A 181 -0.47 -6.31 14.10
CA VAL A 181 0.27 -7.06 13.10
C VAL A 181 0.07 -8.54 13.36
N ILE A 182 -0.41 -9.28 12.37
CA ILE A 182 -0.70 -10.70 12.49
C ILE A 182 -0.11 -11.47 11.30
N LYS A 183 0.44 -12.66 11.56
CA LYS A 183 0.86 -13.57 10.49
C LYS A 183 -0.36 -13.99 9.67
N TYR A 184 -0.21 -14.04 8.34
CA TYR A 184 -1.29 -14.40 7.44
C TYR A 184 -0.75 -15.06 6.16
N GLY A 185 -1.01 -16.35 5.98
CA GLY A 185 -0.47 -17.12 4.86
C GLY A 185 1.07 -17.11 4.84
N ASP A 186 1.63 -16.78 3.69
CA ASP A 186 3.07 -16.60 3.47
C ASP A 186 3.58 -15.17 3.78
N GLY A 187 2.69 -14.31 4.30
CA GLY A 187 2.96 -12.93 4.65
C GLY A 187 2.43 -12.55 6.03
N PHE A 188 2.11 -11.28 6.17
CA PHE A 188 1.48 -10.73 7.38
C PHE A 188 0.54 -9.58 7.03
N LEU A 189 -0.39 -9.31 7.94
CA LEU A 189 -1.32 -8.19 7.83
C LEU A 189 -0.92 -7.10 8.82
N VAL A 190 -0.80 -5.87 8.33
CA VAL A 190 -0.79 -4.66 9.13
C VAL A 190 -2.22 -4.15 9.19
N ARG A 191 -2.86 -4.30 10.35
CA ARG A 191 -4.25 -3.91 10.59
C ARG A 191 -4.31 -2.49 11.13
N TYR A 192 -5.34 -1.77 10.73
CA TYR A 192 -5.60 -0.40 11.14
C TYR A 192 -7.11 -0.17 11.27
N PRO A 193 -7.55 0.89 11.99
CA PRO A 193 -8.96 1.25 12.10
C PRO A 193 -9.60 1.55 10.74
N SER A 194 -10.91 1.40 10.62
CA SER A 194 -11.65 1.94 9.46
C SER A 194 -11.92 3.43 9.65
N ALA A 195 -12.22 4.15 8.55
CA ALA A 195 -12.61 5.55 8.64
C ALA A 195 -13.91 5.77 9.45
N GLU A 196 -14.81 4.78 9.46
CA GLU A 196 -16.07 4.82 10.22
C GLU A 196 -15.85 4.63 11.72
N LYS A 197 -14.76 3.92 12.09
CA LYS A 197 -14.39 3.61 13.48
C LYS A 197 -12.89 3.87 13.69
N PRO A 198 -12.45 5.15 13.71
CA PRO A 198 -11.04 5.51 13.64
C PRO A 198 -10.23 5.21 14.91
N ASN A 199 -10.90 4.88 16.02
CA ASN A 199 -10.27 4.65 17.34
C ASN A 199 -10.27 3.20 17.77
N GLU A 200 -10.76 2.27 16.95
CA GLU A 200 -10.82 0.84 17.31
C GLU A 200 -10.53 -0.07 16.10
N LEU A 201 -9.91 -1.20 16.37
CA LEU A 201 -9.77 -2.25 15.37
C LEU A 201 -11.07 -3.04 15.26
N THR A 202 -11.63 -3.11 14.07
CA THR A 202 -12.76 -3.99 13.80
C THR A 202 -12.31 -5.45 13.71
N ASN A 203 -13.22 -6.40 13.97
CA ASN A 203 -12.92 -7.82 13.79
C ASN A 203 -12.56 -8.10 12.32
N TYR A 204 -11.36 -8.63 12.09
CA TYR A 204 -10.92 -9.00 10.77
C TYR A 204 -11.70 -10.24 10.28
N LYS A 205 -12.34 -10.09 9.12
CA LYS A 205 -12.99 -11.20 8.42
C LYS A 205 -12.18 -11.55 7.17
N SER A 206 -11.55 -12.72 7.18
CA SER A 206 -10.80 -13.21 6.03
C SER A 206 -11.75 -13.46 4.84
N ASN A 207 -11.42 -12.89 3.70
CA ASN A 207 -12.07 -13.20 2.43
C ASN A 207 -11.16 -14.11 1.59
N LYS A 208 -11.26 -15.43 1.84
CA LYS A 208 -10.41 -16.44 1.20
C LYS A 208 -10.50 -16.41 -0.34
N LYS A 209 -11.69 -16.11 -0.91
CA LYS A 209 -11.85 -16.02 -2.36
C LYS A 209 -11.12 -14.81 -2.95
N LEU A 210 -11.19 -13.66 -2.29
CA LEU A 210 -10.43 -12.49 -2.70
C LEU A 210 -8.93 -12.76 -2.60
N LEU A 211 -8.49 -13.33 -1.49
CA LEU A 211 -7.08 -13.67 -1.29
C LEU A 211 -6.56 -14.60 -2.39
N SER A 212 -7.23 -15.73 -2.65
CA SER A 212 -6.79 -16.66 -3.70
C SER A 212 -6.76 -16.02 -5.10
N THR A 213 -7.65 -15.07 -5.37
CA THR A 213 -7.62 -14.32 -6.63
C THR A 213 -6.41 -13.39 -6.71
N LEU A 214 -6.07 -12.70 -5.61
CA LEU A 214 -4.91 -11.82 -5.56
C LEU A 214 -3.59 -12.59 -5.64
N GLU A 215 -3.50 -13.74 -4.96
CA GLU A 215 -2.36 -14.67 -5.06
C GLU A 215 -2.17 -15.17 -6.51
N GLU A 216 -3.26 -15.52 -7.20
CA GLU A 216 -3.22 -15.90 -8.60
C GLU A 216 -2.69 -14.76 -9.50
N TYR A 217 -3.07 -13.51 -9.22
CA TYR A 217 -2.51 -12.35 -9.94
C TYR A 217 -1.01 -12.14 -9.64
N GLU A 218 -0.57 -12.35 -8.40
CA GLU A 218 0.86 -12.31 -8.06
C GLU A 218 1.65 -13.36 -8.83
N ASP A 219 1.12 -14.59 -8.94
CA ASP A 219 1.75 -15.66 -9.71
C ASP A 219 1.86 -15.32 -11.20
N ILE A 220 0.81 -14.73 -11.79
CA ILE A 220 0.84 -14.24 -13.17
C ILE A 220 1.92 -13.16 -13.34
N HIS A 221 1.97 -12.17 -12.46
CA HIS A 221 2.97 -11.10 -12.53
C HIS A 221 4.39 -11.63 -12.34
N ARG A 222 4.57 -12.67 -11.53
CA ARG A 222 5.87 -13.34 -11.34
C ARG A 222 6.30 -14.08 -12.61
N VAL A 223 5.38 -14.81 -13.27
CA VAL A 223 5.64 -15.47 -14.56
C VAL A 223 6.00 -14.45 -15.63
N LEU A 224 5.33 -13.31 -15.65
CA LEU A 224 5.60 -12.22 -16.60
C LEU A 224 6.85 -11.42 -16.24
N GLN A 225 7.42 -11.60 -15.04
CA GLN A 225 8.54 -10.83 -14.49
C GLN A 225 8.27 -9.31 -14.41
N ILE A 226 7.01 -8.92 -14.24
CA ILE A 226 6.54 -7.53 -14.12
C ILE A 226 5.76 -7.28 -12.83
N ASP A 227 6.18 -7.89 -11.73
CA ASP A 227 5.59 -7.79 -10.40
C ASP A 227 5.69 -6.39 -9.77
N THR A 228 6.42 -5.47 -10.39
CA THR A 228 6.52 -4.07 -10.01
C THR A 228 6.41 -3.14 -11.21
N LEU A 229 5.95 -1.91 -11.00
CA LEU A 229 5.95 -0.88 -12.04
C LEU A 229 7.36 -0.60 -12.60
N TYR A 230 8.37 -0.72 -11.77
CA TYR A 230 9.77 -0.63 -12.21
C TYR A 230 10.09 -1.67 -13.28
N LYS A 231 9.81 -2.94 -13.02
CA LYS A 231 10.08 -4.02 -13.97
C LYS A 231 9.28 -3.83 -15.26
N LEU A 232 8.00 -3.45 -15.15
CA LEU A 232 7.19 -3.13 -16.33
C LEU A 232 7.79 -1.97 -17.13
N ASN A 233 8.16 -0.87 -16.48
CA ASN A 233 8.79 0.27 -17.13
C ASN A 233 10.13 -0.09 -17.78
N LYS A 234 10.90 -0.98 -17.15
CA LYS A 234 12.15 -1.51 -17.72
C LYS A 234 11.88 -2.27 -19.03
N GLU A 235 10.90 -3.18 -19.06
CA GLU A 235 10.52 -3.91 -20.27
C GLU A 235 10.07 -2.96 -21.39
N ILE A 236 9.34 -1.88 -21.05
CA ILE A 236 8.93 -0.85 -22.01
C ILE A 236 10.15 -0.10 -22.57
N LYS A 237 11.05 0.37 -21.71
CA LYS A 237 12.27 1.10 -22.12
C LYS A 237 13.19 0.27 -23.00
N GLU A 238 13.26 -1.03 -22.75
CA GLU A 238 14.07 -1.99 -23.52
C GLU A 238 13.37 -2.55 -24.76
N GLY A 239 12.18 -2.04 -25.09
CA GLY A 239 11.46 -2.40 -26.32
C GLY A 239 10.81 -3.79 -26.32
N ARG A 240 10.68 -4.44 -25.14
CA ARG A 240 10.12 -5.80 -25.01
C ARG A 240 8.62 -5.83 -24.70
N THR A 241 7.91 -4.73 -24.87
CA THR A 241 6.48 -4.60 -24.61
C THR A 241 5.63 -5.66 -25.34
N SER A 242 5.98 -5.95 -26.60
CA SER A 242 5.26 -6.96 -27.40
C SER A 242 5.31 -8.35 -26.77
N ASN A 243 6.44 -8.73 -26.16
CA ASN A 243 6.57 -10.00 -25.48
C ASN A 243 5.69 -10.08 -24.21
N VAL A 244 5.63 -8.98 -23.45
CA VAL A 244 4.77 -8.90 -22.27
C VAL A 244 3.30 -9.03 -22.65
N ILE A 245 2.87 -8.36 -23.74
CA ILE A 245 1.50 -8.46 -24.24
C ILE A 245 1.20 -9.90 -24.69
N LEU A 246 2.04 -10.49 -25.50
CA LEU A 246 1.85 -11.84 -26.04
C LEU A 246 1.75 -12.90 -24.92
N LEU A 247 2.63 -12.81 -23.93
CA LEU A 247 2.59 -13.71 -22.76
C LEU A 247 1.32 -13.51 -21.93
N SER A 248 0.89 -12.25 -21.72
CA SER A 248 -0.33 -11.94 -20.97
C SER A 248 -1.57 -12.48 -21.68
N GLU A 249 -1.65 -12.36 -23.00
CA GLU A 249 -2.75 -12.90 -23.81
C GLU A 249 -2.75 -14.44 -23.77
N ALA A 250 -1.60 -15.09 -23.91
CA ALA A 250 -1.49 -16.55 -23.84
C ALA A 250 -1.90 -17.09 -22.46
N LEU A 251 -1.50 -16.45 -21.37
CA LEU A 251 -1.92 -16.82 -20.01
C LEU A 251 -3.45 -16.64 -19.82
N HIS A 252 -4.01 -15.56 -20.36
CA HIS A 252 -5.43 -15.32 -20.29
C HIS A 252 -6.24 -16.37 -21.07
N GLU A 253 -5.80 -16.77 -22.28
CA GLU A 253 -6.43 -17.82 -23.07
C GLU A 253 -6.33 -19.18 -22.38
N LYS A 254 -5.15 -19.54 -21.87
CA LYS A 254 -4.97 -20.76 -21.09
C LYS A 254 -5.92 -20.84 -19.90
N LYS A 255 -6.12 -19.71 -19.19
CA LYS A 255 -7.06 -19.64 -18.06
C LYS A 255 -8.51 -19.84 -18.51
N MET A 256 -8.91 -19.27 -19.66
CA MET A 256 -10.25 -19.48 -20.22
C MET A 256 -10.49 -20.95 -20.61
N ALA A 257 -9.53 -21.58 -21.27
CA ALA A 257 -9.61 -22.98 -21.60
C ALA A 257 -9.77 -23.87 -20.35
N ASN A 258 -8.97 -23.61 -19.30
CA ASN A 258 -9.10 -24.32 -18.02
C ASN A 258 -10.50 -24.16 -17.39
N ILE A 259 -11.10 -22.97 -17.45
CA ILE A 259 -12.47 -22.72 -16.97
C ILE A 259 -13.49 -23.51 -17.78
N ALA A 260 -13.32 -23.57 -19.11
CA ALA A 260 -14.18 -24.36 -19.98
C ALA A 260 -14.10 -25.85 -19.66
N ASP A 261 -12.88 -26.38 -19.48
CA ASP A 261 -12.67 -27.77 -19.07
C ASP A 261 -13.32 -28.10 -17.73
N ASP A 262 -13.21 -27.19 -16.75
CA ASP A 262 -13.80 -27.38 -15.44
C ASP A 262 -15.34 -27.34 -15.48
N ILE A 263 -15.91 -26.56 -16.36
CA ILE A 263 -17.36 -26.53 -16.61
C ILE A 263 -17.77 -27.86 -17.28
N ALA A 264 -17.06 -28.28 -18.31
CA ALA A 264 -17.38 -29.50 -19.07
C ALA A 264 -17.31 -30.78 -18.19
N LYS A 265 -16.35 -30.86 -17.24
CA LYS A 265 -16.26 -31.93 -16.25
C LYS A 265 -17.51 -32.05 -15.36
N ARG A 266 -18.25 -30.96 -15.17
CA ARG A 266 -19.44 -30.90 -14.31
C ARG A 266 -20.71 -31.21 -15.10
N LYS A 267 -21.05 -32.47 -15.26
CA LYS A 267 -22.19 -32.95 -16.06
C LYS A 267 -23.58 -32.35 -15.73
N ASN A 268 -23.72 -31.75 -14.55
CA ASN A 268 -24.96 -31.15 -14.07
C ASN A 268 -25.06 -29.64 -14.32
N VAL A 269 -24.04 -28.98 -14.84
CA VAL A 269 -24.05 -27.54 -15.14
C VAL A 269 -24.84 -27.31 -16.42
N LYS A 270 -25.96 -26.58 -16.31
CA LYS A 270 -26.83 -26.19 -17.44
C LYS A 270 -26.78 -24.71 -17.76
N MET A 271 -26.29 -23.91 -16.82
CA MET A 271 -26.20 -22.45 -16.92
C MET A 271 -24.97 -21.93 -16.21
N VAL A 272 -24.31 -21.01 -16.88
CA VAL A 272 -23.14 -20.27 -16.30
C VAL A 272 -23.51 -18.79 -16.25
N LEU A 273 -23.49 -18.20 -15.06
CA LEU A 273 -23.75 -16.78 -14.83
C LEU A 273 -22.44 -16.03 -14.68
N ILE A 274 -22.25 -14.97 -15.50
CA ILE A 274 -21.06 -14.12 -15.47
C ILE A 274 -21.46 -12.75 -14.94
N ALA A 275 -20.96 -12.40 -13.77
CA ALA A 275 -21.19 -11.12 -13.12
C ALA A 275 -19.92 -10.26 -13.06
N GLY A 276 -20.08 -8.95 -13.07
CA GLY A 276 -18.99 -8.00 -12.95
C GLY A 276 -19.47 -6.56 -13.21
N PRO A 277 -18.65 -5.53 -12.91
CA PRO A 277 -19.01 -4.13 -13.10
C PRO A 277 -19.21 -3.78 -14.58
N SER A 278 -19.76 -2.59 -14.86
CA SER A 278 -19.85 -2.08 -16.24
C SER A 278 -18.45 -1.98 -16.86
N SER A 279 -18.35 -2.21 -18.17
CA SER A 279 -17.10 -2.17 -18.93
C SER A 279 -16.01 -3.18 -18.50
N SER A 280 -16.35 -4.20 -17.72
CA SER A 280 -15.40 -5.24 -17.28
C SER A 280 -15.13 -6.36 -18.30
N GLY A 281 -15.58 -6.22 -19.54
CA GLY A 281 -15.35 -7.20 -20.59
C GLY A 281 -16.23 -8.45 -20.52
N LYS A 282 -17.30 -8.49 -19.68
CA LYS A 282 -18.19 -9.66 -19.52
C LYS A 282 -18.67 -10.27 -20.84
N THR A 283 -19.11 -9.43 -21.76
CA THR A 283 -19.65 -9.88 -23.06
C THR A 283 -18.56 -10.54 -23.92
N THR A 284 -17.36 -9.97 -23.94
CA THR A 284 -16.22 -10.54 -24.65
C THR A 284 -15.80 -11.86 -24.03
N PHE A 285 -15.69 -11.89 -22.70
CA PHE A 285 -15.38 -13.11 -21.95
C PHE A 285 -16.42 -14.22 -22.21
N ALA A 286 -17.73 -13.90 -22.15
CA ALA A 286 -18.80 -14.87 -22.40
C ALA A 286 -18.73 -15.46 -23.82
N LYS A 287 -18.43 -14.63 -24.83
CA LYS A 287 -18.29 -15.10 -26.23
C LYS A 287 -17.08 -16.03 -26.36
N ARG A 288 -15.92 -15.67 -25.79
CA ARG A 288 -14.70 -16.49 -25.87
C ARG A 288 -14.85 -17.79 -25.09
N LEU A 289 -15.41 -17.74 -23.86
CA LEU A 289 -15.75 -18.94 -23.09
C LEU A 289 -16.72 -19.87 -23.85
N GLY A 290 -17.71 -19.30 -24.55
CA GLY A 290 -18.63 -20.06 -25.38
C GLY A 290 -17.95 -20.76 -26.58
N VAL A 291 -16.85 -20.20 -27.11
CA VAL A 291 -16.03 -20.86 -28.13
C VAL A 291 -15.26 -22.05 -27.50
N GLU A 292 -14.59 -21.83 -26.38
CA GLU A 292 -13.85 -22.88 -25.66
C GLU A 292 -14.77 -24.05 -25.25
N LEU A 293 -15.97 -23.77 -24.78
CA LEU A 293 -16.97 -24.80 -24.44
C LEU A 293 -17.48 -25.63 -25.64
N ARG A 294 -17.30 -25.14 -26.87
CA ARG A 294 -17.65 -25.92 -28.09
C ARG A 294 -16.52 -26.85 -28.52
N LEU A 295 -15.28 -26.61 -28.03
CA LEU A 295 -14.12 -27.44 -28.30
C LEU A 295 -14.05 -28.65 -27.37
N ASN A 296 -14.77 -28.58 -26.23
CA ASN A 296 -14.96 -29.66 -25.25
C ASN A 296 -16.21 -30.48 -25.54
#